data_51cf883e94ef38d4ccbb25fe767d8bc1
#
_entry.id   51cf883e94ef38d4ccbb25fe767d8bc1
#
_cell.length_a   1.000
_cell.length_b   1.000
_cell.length_c   1.000
_cell.angle_alpha   90.00
_cell.angle_beta   90.00
_cell.angle_gamma   90.00
#
_symmetry.space_group_name_H-M   'P 1'
#
loop_
_entity.id
_entity.type
_entity.pdbx_description
1 polymer ?
#
loop_
_entity_poly.entity_id
_entity_poly.type
_entity_poly.pdbx_seq_one_letter_code
_entity_poly.pdbx_strand_id
1 'polypeptide(L)'
;MSAAGIRTSAAVLFTALVLLVAAACTGGDGSSPSSRSSPPPGTGRADVLAVKIDNVVPARPHTGLERADIVYVEQVEAGLSRILAVYSSAVPPVVGPVRSARETDLELLRQFDRPTLAFSGAQSRLLPVIDRAPLDPVPPSKAPGAYFRGPDRPAPHNLYLRPERIPFEASGANAVEELGLEVGAPPPGGEPEVSRTVRYPSASVTFTWSAERERWLVSLDGSPARTADGGRLGAGTVVVQDVTVRPSDYRDRSGSTSPFTETVGSGSAVVLRDGRTYEARWSRSAADADTVYTTPDGERVDLAEGPLWILYTPRGGA
;
A
#
# COMPACT_ATOMS: atom_id res chain seq x y z
N MET A 1 77.11 -9.69 -4.75
CA MET A 1 77.53 -8.36 -4.27
C MET A 1 76.31 -7.83 -3.53
N SER A 2 76.23 -8.06 -2.17
CA SER A 2 76.64 -7.12 -1.09
C SER A 2 75.82 -5.84 -1.14
N ALA A 3 75.15 -5.32 -0.11
CA ALA A 3 75.10 -5.48 1.35
C ALA A 3 73.79 -4.75 1.79
N ALA A 4 72.99 -5.20 2.75
CA ALA A 4 73.12 -5.13 4.22
C ALA A 4 73.04 -3.71 4.85
N GLY A 5 72.17 -3.54 5.80
CA GLY A 5 72.13 -2.45 6.78
C GLY A 5 70.71 -2.23 7.30
N ILE A 6 70.18 -2.78 8.35
CA ILE A 6 70.38 -2.85 9.82
C ILE A 6 69.99 -1.54 10.57
N ARG A 7 68.92 -1.67 11.42
CA ARG A 7 68.61 -1.03 12.75
C ARG A 7 68.14 0.43 12.73
N THR A 8 67.25 0.90 13.63
CA THR A 8 67.04 0.60 15.09
C THR A 8 65.66 1.12 15.54
N SER A 9 65.17 0.49 16.60
CA SER A 9 64.02 0.83 17.43
C SER A 9 64.10 2.16 18.21
N ALA A 10 62.97 2.78 18.53
CA ALA A 10 62.80 3.55 19.76
C ALA A 10 61.34 3.55 20.20
N ALA A 11 61.11 2.89 21.34
CA ALA A 11 59.88 2.97 22.14
C ALA A 11 59.99 4.22 23.04
N VAL A 12 58.91 4.95 23.22
CA VAL A 12 58.77 5.89 24.33
C VAL A 12 57.38 5.70 24.95
N LEU A 13 57.40 5.16 26.16
CA LEU A 13 56.33 5.24 27.15
C LEU A 13 56.22 6.67 27.65
N PHE A 14 55.00 7.19 27.82
CA PHE A 14 54.75 8.24 28.83
C PHE A 14 53.44 7.99 29.57
N THR A 15 53.56 8.13 30.85
CA THR A 15 52.77 7.74 32.00
C THR A 15 51.55 8.65 32.23
N ALA A 16 50.60 8.10 32.96
CA ALA A 16 49.35 8.66 33.49
C ALA A 16 49.49 9.95 34.29
N LEU A 17 48.44 10.75 34.30
CA LEU A 17 48.08 11.61 35.43
C LEU A 17 46.56 11.66 35.63
N VAL A 18 46.10 11.08 36.72
CA VAL A 18 44.75 11.20 37.28
C VAL A 18 44.67 12.50 38.09
N LEU A 19 43.62 13.31 37.84
CA LEU A 19 43.23 14.38 38.77
C LEU A 19 41.71 14.30 39.02
N LEU A 20 41.40 13.78 40.23
CA LEU A 20 40.11 13.95 40.89
C LEU A 20 39.96 15.37 41.40
N VAL A 21 38.85 16.01 41.08
CA VAL A 21 38.35 17.15 41.87
C VAL A 21 36.89 16.89 42.19
N ALA A 22 36.62 16.61 43.44
CA ALA A 22 35.29 16.62 44.02
C ALA A 22 34.99 18.03 44.56
N ALA A 23 33.83 18.57 44.21
CA ALA A 23 33.25 19.71 44.94
C ALA A 23 31.71 19.54 45.00
N ALA A 24 31.20 19.76 46.20
CA ALA A 24 29.88 19.43 46.69
C ALA A 24 28.79 20.44 46.32
N CYS A 25 27.57 19.91 46.38
CA CYS A 25 26.21 20.45 46.60
C CYS A 25 25.98 21.93 46.83
N THR A 26 24.98 22.51 46.16
CA THR A 26 23.85 23.20 46.81
C THR A 26 22.64 23.20 45.88
N GLY A 27 21.45 22.98 46.46
CA GLY A 27 20.19 22.82 45.73
C GLY A 27 19.61 24.10 45.14
N GLY A 28 18.70 23.92 44.22
CA GLY A 28 17.86 24.95 43.61
C GLY A 28 16.78 24.27 42.79
N ASP A 29 15.55 24.27 43.30
CA ASP A 29 14.35 23.90 42.54
C ASP A 29 14.23 24.76 41.29
N GLY A 30 14.21 24.12 40.14
CA GLY A 30 13.90 24.73 38.87
C GLY A 30 13.30 23.67 37.94
N SER A 31 11.97 23.62 37.89
CA SER A 31 11.22 22.78 36.96
C SER A 31 11.53 23.21 35.52
N SER A 32 12.43 22.52 34.87
CA SER A 32 12.64 22.62 33.43
C SER A 32 11.60 21.76 32.71
N PRO A 33 10.97 22.27 31.64
CA PRO A 33 10.08 21.42 30.84
C PRO A 33 10.92 20.31 30.18
N SER A 34 10.49 19.07 30.41
CA SER A 34 11.02 17.92 29.71
C SER A 34 10.96 18.15 28.20
N SER A 35 12.09 18.46 27.60
CA SER A 35 12.26 18.29 26.16
C SER A 35 12.05 16.81 25.86
N ARG A 36 10.91 16.48 25.26
CA ARG A 36 10.73 15.20 24.60
C ARG A 36 11.82 15.09 23.55
N SER A 37 12.83 14.33 23.82
CA SER A 37 13.77 13.87 22.82
C SER A 37 12.95 13.15 21.76
N SER A 38 12.88 13.71 20.55
CA SER A 38 12.40 12.97 19.39
C SER A 38 13.21 11.68 19.31
N PRO A 39 12.58 10.51 19.11
CA PRO A 39 13.32 9.28 18.86
C PRO A 39 14.24 9.51 17.64
N PRO A 40 15.40 8.83 17.57
CA PRO A 40 16.25 8.87 16.39
C PRO A 40 15.43 8.44 15.17
N PRO A 41 15.72 8.96 13.95
CA PRO A 41 15.05 8.48 12.75
C PRO A 41 15.29 6.98 12.68
N GLY A 42 14.27 6.24 13.05
CA GLY A 42 14.27 4.79 13.04
C GLY A 42 14.23 4.31 11.60
N THR A 43 14.69 3.12 11.37
CA THR A 43 14.37 2.22 10.28
C THR A 43 12.85 1.92 10.28
N GLY A 44 12.01 2.96 10.32
CA GLY A 44 10.57 2.87 10.31
C GLY A 44 10.10 2.78 8.86
N ARG A 45 9.19 1.86 8.61
CA ARG A 45 8.41 1.82 7.39
C ARG A 45 7.72 3.18 7.17
N ALA A 46 7.51 3.56 5.93
CA ALA A 46 6.89 4.84 5.59
C ALA A 46 5.46 4.93 6.12
N ASP A 47 5.05 6.11 6.54
CA ASP A 47 3.66 6.36 6.88
C ASP A 47 2.77 6.19 5.64
N VAL A 48 1.77 5.32 5.75
CA VAL A 48 0.89 4.91 4.65
C VAL A 48 -0.55 5.30 4.96
N LEU A 49 -1.19 5.97 4.01
CA LEU A 49 -2.64 6.21 3.99
C LEU A 49 -3.32 5.22 3.05
N ALA A 50 -4.12 4.33 3.58
CA ALA A 50 -5.00 3.45 2.82
C ALA A 50 -6.42 4.00 2.80
N VAL A 51 -7.02 4.13 1.62
CA VAL A 51 -8.39 4.63 1.46
C VAL A 51 -9.24 3.58 0.75
N LYS A 52 -10.34 3.17 1.41
CA LYS A 52 -11.31 2.27 0.78
C LYS A 52 -12.22 3.05 -0.16
N ILE A 53 -12.16 2.72 -1.44
CA ILE A 53 -12.83 3.45 -2.53
C ILE A 53 -13.92 2.57 -3.16
N ASP A 54 -15.07 3.19 -3.43
CA ASP A 54 -16.20 2.56 -4.13
C ASP A 54 -15.88 2.38 -5.62
N ASN A 55 -16.22 1.22 -6.19
CA ASN A 55 -15.93 0.92 -7.59
C ASN A 55 -17.15 0.56 -8.43
N VAL A 56 -18.34 0.88 -7.99
CA VAL A 56 -19.55 0.70 -8.82
C VAL A 56 -19.70 1.85 -9.82
N VAL A 57 -20.45 1.62 -10.91
CA VAL A 57 -20.64 2.62 -11.98
C VAL A 57 -21.06 4.00 -11.43
N PRO A 58 -22.04 4.13 -10.49
CA PRO A 58 -22.43 5.44 -9.95
C PRO A 58 -21.35 6.16 -9.15
N ALA A 59 -20.27 5.47 -8.76
CA ALA A 59 -19.14 6.04 -8.02
C ALA A 59 -18.05 6.63 -8.93
N ARG A 60 -18.15 6.47 -10.23
CA ARG A 60 -17.12 6.88 -11.21
C ARG A 60 -17.48 8.21 -11.88
N PRO A 61 -16.48 9.02 -12.29
CA PRO A 61 -15.03 8.83 -12.16
C PRO A 61 -14.55 8.96 -10.72
N HIS A 62 -13.41 8.31 -10.41
CA HIS A 62 -12.75 8.42 -9.11
C HIS A 62 -11.99 9.75 -9.01
N THR A 63 -11.80 10.21 -7.77
CA THR A 63 -11.00 11.39 -7.46
C THR A 63 -9.76 10.97 -6.67
N GLY A 64 -8.58 11.40 -7.10
CA GLY A 64 -7.32 11.19 -6.41
C GLY A 64 -6.72 9.79 -6.61
N LEU A 65 -7.37 8.87 -7.31
CA LEU A 65 -6.88 7.50 -7.52
C LEU A 65 -5.60 7.45 -8.37
N GLU A 66 -5.39 8.43 -9.22
CA GLU A 66 -4.21 8.58 -10.08
C GLU A 66 -2.91 8.85 -9.30
N ARG A 67 -3.03 9.24 -8.02
CA ARG A 67 -1.89 9.52 -7.13
C ARG A 67 -1.52 8.35 -6.22
N ALA A 68 -2.30 7.26 -6.27
CA ALA A 68 -2.01 6.09 -5.45
C ALA A 68 -0.71 5.40 -5.91
N ASP A 69 0.15 5.05 -4.94
CA ASP A 69 1.32 4.22 -5.19
C ASP A 69 0.90 2.79 -5.51
N ILE A 70 -0.08 2.28 -4.75
CA ILE A 70 -0.62 0.93 -4.92
C ILE A 70 -2.15 0.98 -4.98
N VAL A 71 -2.72 0.22 -5.90
CA VAL A 71 -4.17 0.04 -6.05
C VAL A 71 -4.50 -1.44 -5.95
N TYR A 72 -5.08 -1.85 -4.83
CA TYR A 72 -5.62 -3.19 -4.67
C TYR A 72 -7.06 -3.25 -5.15
N VAL A 73 -7.40 -4.31 -5.86
CA VAL A 73 -8.78 -4.60 -6.29
C VAL A 73 -9.19 -5.97 -5.77
N GLU A 74 -10.28 -6.00 -5.01
CA GLU A 74 -10.81 -7.23 -4.45
C GLU A 74 -12.30 -7.41 -4.78
N GLN A 75 -12.75 -8.66 -4.77
CA GLN A 75 -14.16 -8.97 -4.84
C GLN A 75 -14.87 -8.60 -3.53
N VAL A 76 -16.05 -8.02 -3.66
CA VAL A 76 -16.95 -7.77 -2.54
C VAL A 76 -18.32 -8.41 -2.79
N GLU A 77 -19.32 -8.09 -1.96
CA GLU A 77 -20.66 -8.65 -2.06
C GLU A 77 -21.26 -8.49 -3.47
N ALA A 78 -22.19 -9.36 -3.82
CA ALA A 78 -22.85 -9.41 -5.12
C ALA A 78 -21.88 -9.58 -6.32
N GLY A 79 -20.66 -10.07 -6.10
CA GLY A 79 -19.65 -10.23 -7.14
C GLY A 79 -19.10 -8.90 -7.70
N LEU A 80 -19.37 -7.80 -7.04
CA LEU A 80 -18.80 -6.50 -7.37
C LEU A 80 -17.33 -6.42 -6.94
N SER A 81 -16.63 -5.40 -7.38
CA SER A 81 -15.27 -5.10 -6.91
C SER A 81 -15.21 -3.83 -6.07
N ARG A 82 -14.19 -3.75 -5.22
CA ARG A 82 -13.86 -2.55 -4.43
C ARG A 82 -12.37 -2.29 -4.50
N ILE A 83 -11.99 -1.02 -4.37
CA ILE A 83 -10.60 -0.59 -4.42
C ILE A 83 -10.13 -0.26 -3.01
N LEU A 84 -8.89 -0.63 -2.69
CA LEU A 84 -8.12 -0.08 -1.58
C LEU A 84 -6.91 0.64 -2.20
N ALA A 85 -6.93 1.96 -2.15
CA ALA A 85 -5.86 2.79 -2.69
C ALA A 85 -4.89 3.18 -1.58
N VAL A 86 -3.60 3.05 -1.82
CA VAL A 86 -2.51 3.28 -0.86
C VAL A 86 -1.66 4.45 -1.34
N TYR A 87 -1.42 5.39 -0.44
CA TYR A 87 -0.69 6.63 -0.68
C TYR A 87 0.43 6.78 0.35
N SER A 88 1.61 7.13 -0.10
CA SER A 88 2.77 7.46 0.73
C SER A 88 3.69 8.47 0.03
N SER A 89 3.98 8.29 -1.26
CA SER A 89 4.84 9.21 -2.03
C SER A 89 4.18 10.58 -2.25
N ALA A 90 2.88 10.58 -2.52
CA ALA A 90 2.10 11.81 -2.72
C ALA A 90 0.64 11.59 -2.34
N VAL A 91 0.04 12.55 -1.66
CA VAL A 91 -1.36 12.50 -1.25
C VAL A 91 -2.16 13.59 -1.99
N PRO A 92 -3.23 13.23 -2.69
CA PRO A 92 -4.06 14.21 -3.37
C PRO A 92 -4.90 15.02 -2.38
N PRO A 93 -5.35 16.24 -2.72
CA PRO A 93 -6.14 17.08 -1.83
C PRO A 93 -7.53 16.47 -1.51
N VAL A 94 -8.04 15.61 -2.39
CA VAL A 94 -9.32 14.93 -2.22
C VAL A 94 -9.22 13.51 -2.76
N VAL A 95 -9.78 12.55 -2.00
CA VAL A 95 -9.85 11.13 -2.39
C VAL A 95 -11.28 10.61 -2.29
N GLY A 96 -11.70 9.82 -3.27
CA GLY A 96 -12.96 9.12 -3.18
C GLY A 96 -13.61 8.71 -4.52
N PRO A 97 -14.88 8.26 -4.45
CA PRO A 97 -15.77 8.17 -3.27
C PRO A 97 -15.33 7.10 -2.26
N VAL A 98 -15.27 7.48 -0.99
CA VAL A 98 -14.87 6.59 0.11
C VAL A 98 -16.00 5.62 0.43
N ARG A 99 -15.63 4.35 0.70
CA ARG A 99 -16.57 3.27 0.94
C ARG A 99 -16.24 2.45 2.19
N SER A 100 -17.11 1.48 2.51
CA SER A 100 -16.97 0.67 3.73
C SER A 100 -15.79 -0.29 3.64
N ALA A 101 -15.06 -0.42 4.74
CA ALA A 101 -14.02 -1.43 4.94
C ALA A 101 -14.59 -2.85 4.99
N ARG A 102 -13.74 -3.82 4.70
CA ARG A 102 -14.00 -5.26 4.77
C ARG A 102 -12.96 -5.95 5.63
N GLU A 103 -13.25 -7.17 6.03
CA GLU A 103 -12.33 -7.97 6.85
C GLU A 103 -10.97 -8.17 6.17
N THR A 104 -10.95 -8.38 4.86
CA THR A 104 -9.74 -8.49 4.04
C THR A 104 -8.76 -7.33 4.26
N ASP A 105 -9.28 -6.10 4.41
CA ASP A 105 -8.42 -4.91 4.60
C ASP A 105 -7.52 -5.06 5.83
N LEU A 106 -7.98 -5.73 6.88
CA LEU A 106 -7.24 -5.88 8.13
C LEU A 106 -6.04 -6.83 7.97
N GLU A 107 -6.19 -7.92 7.23
CA GLU A 107 -5.07 -8.82 6.95
C GLU A 107 -4.12 -8.19 5.94
N LEU A 108 -4.66 -7.61 4.86
CA LEU A 108 -3.88 -7.00 3.80
C LEU A 108 -2.97 -5.88 4.31
N LEU A 109 -3.51 -5.00 5.14
CA LEU A 109 -2.79 -3.81 5.62
C LEU A 109 -1.72 -4.11 6.67
N ARG A 110 -1.68 -5.32 7.25
CA ARG A 110 -0.63 -5.69 8.19
C ARG A 110 0.78 -5.80 7.59
N GLN A 111 0.91 -5.82 6.27
CA GLN A 111 2.21 -5.74 5.62
C GLN A 111 2.84 -4.33 5.69
N PHE A 112 2.07 -3.32 6.09
CA PHE A 112 2.57 -2.02 6.52
C PHE A 112 2.64 -1.98 8.04
N ASP A 113 3.52 -1.17 8.63
CA ASP A 113 3.71 -1.18 10.10
C ASP A 113 2.43 -0.74 10.84
N ARG A 114 2.02 0.50 10.68
CA ARG A 114 0.80 1.04 11.29
C ARG A 114 0.09 2.00 10.33
N PRO A 115 -0.54 1.50 9.26
CA PRO A 115 -1.15 2.35 8.25
C PRO A 115 -2.38 3.08 8.79
N THR A 116 -2.60 4.30 8.31
CA THR A 116 -3.86 5.00 8.50
C THR A 116 -4.90 4.45 7.53
N LEU A 117 -6.06 3.99 8.04
CA LEU A 117 -7.16 3.48 7.21
C LEU A 117 -8.34 4.43 7.20
N ALA A 118 -8.62 5.03 6.04
CA ALA A 118 -9.79 5.85 5.77
C ALA A 118 -10.89 5.04 5.09
N PHE A 119 -12.09 5.05 5.67
CA PHE A 119 -13.25 4.29 5.19
C PHE A 119 -14.56 4.93 5.66
N SER A 120 -15.67 4.66 4.96
CA SER A 120 -16.96 5.31 5.28
C SER A 120 -17.70 4.68 6.47
N GLY A 121 -17.26 3.54 6.94
CA GLY A 121 -17.87 2.69 7.95
C GLY A 121 -17.60 1.22 7.64
N ALA A 122 -18.15 0.32 8.44
CA ALA A 122 -18.07 -1.13 8.25
C ALA A 122 -19.33 -1.79 8.83
N GLN A 123 -19.43 -3.10 8.68
CA GLN A 123 -20.41 -3.88 9.42
C GLN A 123 -20.19 -3.70 10.94
N SER A 124 -21.27 -3.54 11.72
CA SER A 124 -21.16 -3.12 13.11
C SER A 124 -20.31 -4.04 14.00
N ARG A 125 -20.33 -5.36 13.74
CA ARG A 125 -19.48 -6.33 14.46
C ARG A 125 -18.00 -6.27 14.01
N LEU A 126 -17.70 -5.72 12.84
CA LEU A 126 -16.34 -5.55 12.34
C LEU A 126 -15.67 -4.29 12.93
N LEU A 127 -16.45 -3.25 13.26
CA LEU A 127 -15.89 -2.00 13.80
C LEU A 127 -15.00 -2.20 15.04
N PRO A 128 -15.40 -2.97 16.09
CA PRO A 128 -14.51 -3.24 17.21
C PRO A 128 -13.24 -4.03 16.86
N VAL A 129 -13.28 -4.81 15.77
CA VAL A 129 -12.09 -5.55 15.28
C VAL A 129 -11.14 -4.59 14.61
N ILE A 130 -11.66 -3.68 13.77
CA ILE A 130 -10.89 -2.58 13.15
C ILE A 130 -10.22 -1.73 14.24
N ASP A 131 -10.94 -1.35 15.30
CA ASP A 131 -10.41 -0.52 16.38
C ASP A 131 -9.25 -1.17 17.18
N ARG A 132 -9.16 -2.50 17.16
CA ARG A 132 -8.08 -3.26 17.82
C ARG A 132 -6.97 -3.70 16.86
N ALA A 133 -7.17 -3.53 15.56
CA ALA A 133 -6.16 -3.90 14.56
C ALA A 133 -4.93 -2.96 14.65
N PRO A 134 -3.76 -3.42 14.23
CA PRO A 134 -2.53 -2.60 14.22
C PRO A 134 -2.57 -1.59 13.06
N LEU A 135 -3.50 -0.66 13.11
CA LEU A 135 -3.69 0.44 12.15
C LEU A 135 -4.40 1.62 12.83
N ASP A 136 -4.38 2.79 12.23
CA ASP A 136 -5.05 3.98 12.71
C ASP A 136 -6.35 4.22 11.92
N PRO A 137 -7.51 3.81 12.45
CA PRO A 137 -8.78 3.95 11.74
C PRO A 137 -9.30 5.37 11.82
N VAL A 138 -9.60 5.99 10.68
CA VAL A 138 -10.12 7.36 10.56
C VAL A 138 -11.45 7.44 9.80
N PRO A 139 -12.52 6.76 10.25
CA PRO A 139 -13.84 6.89 9.65
C PRO A 139 -14.44 8.28 9.94
N PRO A 140 -15.57 8.68 9.29
CA PRO A 140 -16.26 9.94 9.56
C PRO A 140 -16.65 10.17 11.03
N SER A 141 -16.85 9.11 11.80
CA SER A 141 -17.14 9.19 13.24
C SER A 141 -15.95 9.65 14.08
N LYS A 142 -14.72 9.40 13.62
CA LYS A 142 -13.47 9.82 14.30
C LYS A 142 -12.88 11.11 13.72
N ALA A 143 -13.12 11.38 12.43
CA ALA A 143 -12.61 12.56 11.73
C ALA A 143 -13.72 13.25 10.91
N PRO A 144 -14.80 13.76 11.55
CA PRO A 144 -15.96 14.28 10.81
C PRO A 144 -15.64 15.48 9.92
N GLY A 145 -14.66 16.32 10.31
CA GLY A 145 -14.22 17.47 9.53
C GLY A 145 -13.42 17.14 8.29
N ALA A 146 -12.91 15.90 8.18
CA ALA A 146 -12.14 15.45 7.02
C ALA A 146 -13.02 14.95 5.87
N TYR A 147 -14.27 14.64 6.13
CA TYR A 147 -15.19 14.07 5.13
C TYR A 147 -16.26 15.07 4.70
N PHE A 148 -16.65 14.97 3.43
CA PHE A 148 -17.77 15.74 2.87
C PHE A 148 -18.50 14.92 1.80
N ARG A 149 -19.73 15.31 1.48
CA ARG A 149 -20.47 14.75 0.36
C ARG A 149 -20.46 15.69 -0.82
N GLY A 150 -20.02 15.18 -1.96
CA GLY A 150 -20.06 15.89 -3.22
C GLY A 150 -21.52 15.98 -3.74
N PRO A 151 -21.86 17.05 -4.48
CA PRO A 151 -23.22 17.28 -5.00
C PRO A 151 -23.55 16.45 -6.25
N ASP A 152 -22.53 15.97 -6.98
CA ASP A 152 -22.68 15.47 -8.36
C ASP A 152 -23.27 14.06 -8.45
N ARG A 153 -23.50 13.39 -7.32
CA ARG A 153 -24.02 12.03 -7.27
C ARG A 153 -24.78 11.76 -5.99
N PRO A 154 -25.71 10.78 -6.01
CA PRO A 154 -26.48 10.44 -4.83
C PRO A 154 -25.61 9.68 -3.82
N ALA A 155 -25.97 9.79 -2.53
CA ALA A 155 -25.46 8.86 -1.53
C ALA A 155 -25.86 7.42 -1.87
N PRO A 156 -25.01 6.43 -1.59
CA PRO A 156 -23.77 6.50 -0.80
C PRO A 156 -22.50 6.77 -1.61
N HIS A 157 -22.59 7.04 -2.92
CA HIS A 157 -21.48 7.07 -3.89
C HIS A 157 -20.78 8.45 -4.00
N ASN A 158 -20.93 9.31 -3.01
CA ASN A 158 -20.50 10.71 -3.04
C ASN A 158 -19.76 11.17 -1.78
N LEU A 159 -19.22 10.25 -0.97
CA LEU A 159 -18.42 10.61 0.21
C LEU A 159 -16.96 10.76 -0.17
N TYR A 160 -16.36 11.89 0.16
CA TYR A 160 -14.95 12.19 -0.14
C TYR A 160 -14.18 12.50 1.12
N LEU A 161 -12.87 12.21 1.10
CA LEU A 161 -11.91 12.53 2.14
C LEU A 161 -11.05 13.73 1.71
N ARG A 162 -10.74 14.61 2.66
CA ARG A 162 -9.65 15.59 2.58
C ARG A 162 -8.50 15.08 3.47
N PRO A 163 -7.46 14.49 2.90
CA PRO A 163 -6.36 13.90 3.69
C PRO A 163 -5.65 14.91 4.59
N GLU A 164 -5.56 16.18 4.20
CA GLU A 164 -4.94 17.24 5.03
C GLU A 164 -5.69 17.50 6.36
N ARG A 165 -6.87 16.90 6.56
CA ARG A 165 -7.69 17.05 7.76
C ARG A 165 -7.71 15.82 8.67
N ILE A 166 -6.88 14.85 8.39
CA ILE A 166 -6.62 13.70 9.27
C ILE A 166 -5.20 13.77 9.82
N PRO A 167 -4.90 13.12 10.96
CA PRO A 167 -3.55 13.08 11.53
C PRO A 167 -2.68 12.10 10.73
N PHE A 168 -2.30 12.50 9.53
CA PHE A 168 -1.46 11.74 8.61
C PHE A 168 -0.55 12.69 7.84
N GLU A 169 0.73 12.38 7.77
CA GLU A 169 1.71 13.07 6.93
C GLU A 169 2.36 12.05 6.01
N ALA A 170 2.39 12.35 4.71
CA ALA A 170 3.06 11.49 3.74
C ALA A 170 4.56 11.49 4.00
N SER A 171 5.17 10.30 4.00
CA SER A 171 6.62 10.17 4.17
C SER A 171 7.41 10.66 2.95
N GLY A 172 6.75 10.74 1.79
CA GLY A 172 7.39 11.01 0.51
C GLY A 172 8.07 9.79 -0.13
N ALA A 173 8.19 8.67 0.61
CA ALA A 173 8.67 7.40 0.08
C ALA A 173 7.56 6.65 -0.67
N ASN A 174 7.92 5.82 -1.64
CA ASN A 174 6.95 5.02 -2.37
C ASN A 174 6.50 3.83 -1.51
N ALA A 175 5.18 3.66 -1.32
CA ALA A 175 4.62 2.55 -0.55
C ALA A 175 5.00 1.16 -1.11
N VAL A 176 5.39 1.07 -2.37
CA VAL A 176 5.88 -0.16 -3.01
C VAL A 176 7.18 -0.65 -2.36
N GLU A 177 8.09 0.26 -2.04
CA GLU A 177 9.37 -0.05 -1.39
C GLU A 177 9.16 -0.59 0.04
N GLU A 178 8.10 -0.12 0.72
CA GLU A 178 7.72 -0.62 2.05
C GLU A 178 7.30 -2.09 2.06
N LEU A 179 6.88 -2.61 0.91
CA LEU A 179 6.56 -4.01 0.70
C LEU A 179 7.79 -4.85 0.28
N GLY A 180 8.99 -4.27 0.31
CA GLY A 180 10.19 -4.93 -0.18
C GLY A 180 10.14 -5.24 -1.69
N LEU A 181 9.28 -4.55 -2.44
CA LEU A 181 9.21 -4.62 -3.90
C LEU A 181 10.13 -3.55 -4.49
N GLU A 182 10.80 -3.87 -5.57
CA GLU A 182 11.80 -3.01 -6.19
C GLU A 182 11.36 -2.62 -7.62
N VAL A 183 11.68 -1.39 -8.01
CA VAL A 183 11.58 -0.94 -9.39
C VAL A 183 12.89 -1.27 -10.08
N GLY A 184 12.82 -1.99 -11.20
CA GLY A 184 14.03 -2.46 -11.87
C GLY A 184 13.77 -2.98 -13.29
N ALA A 185 14.75 -3.68 -13.82
CA ALA A 185 14.66 -4.28 -15.15
C ALA A 185 13.62 -5.42 -15.17
N PRO A 186 12.93 -5.63 -16.30
CA PRO A 186 12.05 -6.78 -16.44
C PRO A 186 12.85 -8.09 -16.36
N PRO A 187 12.27 -9.17 -15.81
CA PRO A 187 12.88 -10.47 -15.91
C PRO A 187 13.03 -10.90 -17.39
N PRO A 188 13.94 -11.81 -17.73
CA PRO A 188 14.07 -12.29 -19.09
C PRO A 188 12.79 -12.99 -19.57
N GLY A 189 12.53 -12.97 -20.87
CA GLY A 189 11.35 -13.60 -21.47
C GLY A 189 10.14 -12.70 -21.48
N GLY A 190 8.98 -13.25 -21.05
CA GLY A 190 7.68 -12.60 -21.14
C GLY A 190 7.07 -12.64 -22.54
N GLU A 191 5.78 -12.77 -22.63
CA GLU A 191 5.03 -12.79 -23.87
C GLU A 191 4.46 -11.40 -24.18
N PRO A 192 4.43 -10.93 -25.44
CA PRO A 192 3.74 -9.70 -25.79
C PRO A 192 2.26 -9.76 -25.39
N GLU A 193 1.80 -8.74 -24.70
CA GLU A 193 0.40 -8.63 -24.27
C GLU A 193 -0.12 -7.24 -24.64
N VAL A 194 -1.22 -7.18 -25.38
CA VAL A 194 -1.85 -5.91 -25.76
C VAL A 194 -2.93 -5.51 -24.77
N SER A 195 -3.67 -6.50 -24.23
CA SER A 195 -4.79 -6.23 -23.33
C SER A 195 -5.10 -7.45 -22.48
N ARG A 196 -5.30 -7.23 -21.19
CA ARG A 196 -5.72 -8.23 -20.21
C ARG A 196 -6.99 -7.78 -19.50
N THR A 197 -7.99 -8.65 -19.43
CA THR A 197 -9.22 -8.41 -18.67
C THR A 197 -9.31 -9.35 -17.49
N VAL A 198 -9.40 -8.80 -16.29
CA VAL A 198 -9.72 -9.50 -15.05
C VAL A 198 -11.21 -9.40 -14.79
N ARG A 199 -11.88 -10.54 -14.54
CA ARG A 199 -13.32 -10.62 -14.33
C ARG A 199 -13.67 -11.05 -12.92
N TYR A 200 -14.63 -10.35 -12.36
CA TYR A 200 -15.39 -10.73 -11.18
C TYR A 200 -16.81 -11.08 -11.61
N PRO A 201 -17.63 -11.76 -10.80
CA PRO A 201 -18.99 -12.13 -11.21
C PRO A 201 -19.85 -10.97 -11.72
N SER A 202 -19.67 -9.75 -11.21
CA SER A 202 -20.45 -8.56 -11.57
C SER A 202 -19.59 -7.32 -11.83
N ALA A 203 -18.28 -7.48 -12.08
CA ALA A 203 -17.38 -6.38 -12.42
C ALA A 203 -16.23 -6.88 -13.30
N SER A 204 -15.58 -5.96 -14.00
CA SER A 204 -14.37 -6.26 -14.77
C SER A 204 -13.40 -5.09 -14.77
N VAL A 205 -12.11 -5.43 -14.82
CA VAL A 205 -11.03 -4.46 -15.00
C VAL A 205 -10.20 -4.89 -16.19
N THR A 206 -10.06 -4.00 -17.17
CA THR A 206 -9.25 -4.25 -18.37
C THR A 206 -8.06 -3.31 -18.39
N PHE A 207 -6.90 -3.87 -18.64
CA PHE A 207 -5.65 -3.14 -18.84
C PHE A 207 -5.26 -3.27 -20.31
N THR A 208 -5.04 -2.13 -20.96
CA THR A 208 -4.62 -2.06 -22.37
C THR A 208 -3.30 -1.31 -22.45
N TRP A 209 -2.28 -1.93 -23.03
CA TRP A 209 -0.97 -1.32 -23.17
C TRP A 209 -1.00 -0.11 -24.11
N SER A 210 -0.40 0.98 -23.67
CA SER A 210 -0.14 2.17 -24.47
C SER A 210 1.36 2.41 -24.56
N ALA A 211 1.95 2.09 -25.71
CA ALA A 211 3.37 2.35 -25.96
C ALA A 211 3.71 3.86 -25.94
N GLU A 212 2.78 4.72 -26.32
CA GLU A 212 2.94 6.18 -26.27
C GLU A 212 3.09 6.70 -24.84
N ARG A 213 2.37 6.06 -23.89
CA ARG A 213 2.33 6.48 -22.48
C ARG A 213 3.20 5.61 -21.58
N GLU A 214 3.74 4.53 -22.11
CA GLU A 214 4.47 3.50 -21.36
C GLU A 214 3.71 3.04 -20.11
N ARG A 215 2.37 2.81 -20.29
CA ARG A 215 1.43 2.48 -19.20
C ARG A 215 0.35 1.52 -19.68
N TRP A 216 -0.12 0.72 -18.74
CA TRP A 216 -1.34 -0.07 -18.88
C TRP A 216 -2.55 0.81 -18.56
N LEU A 217 -3.27 1.23 -19.58
CA LEU A 217 -4.46 2.06 -19.44
C LEU A 217 -5.62 1.24 -18.88
N VAL A 218 -6.25 1.76 -17.83
CA VAL A 218 -7.33 1.07 -17.11
C VAL A 218 -8.68 1.35 -17.75
N SER A 219 -9.50 0.29 -17.87
CA SER A 219 -10.94 0.39 -18.13
C SER A 219 -11.70 -0.41 -17.08
N LEU A 220 -12.83 0.12 -16.61
CA LEU A 220 -13.69 -0.49 -15.59
C LEU A 220 -15.05 -0.78 -16.23
N ASP A 221 -15.46 -2.06 -16.20
CA ASP A 221 -16.71 -2.54 -16.83
C ASP A 221 -16.84 -2.09 -18.30
N GLY A 222 -15.76 -2.22 -19.06
CA GLY A 222 -15.68 -1.85 -20.47
C GLY A 222 -15.56 -0.35 -20.76
N SER A 223 -15.66 0.52 -19.74
CA SER A 223 -15.53 1.96 -19.91
C SER A 223 -14.14 2.45 -19.51
N PRO A 224 -13.51 3.36 -20.28
CA PRO A 224 -12.25 3.96 -19.93
C PRO A 224 -12.27 4.60 -18.54
N ALA A 225 -11.41 4.15 -17.62
CA ALA A 225 -11.30 4.74 -16.30
C ALA A 225 -10.66 6.14 -16.41
N ARG A 226 -11.37 7.14 -15.92
CA ARG A 226 -10.94 8.53 -15.91
C ARG A 226 -10.84 9.06 -14.49
N THR A 227 -10.00 10.04 -14.31
CA THR A 227 -9.93 10.86 -13.12
C THR A 227 -10.97 11.99 -13.16
N ALA A 228 -11.24 12.61 -12.03
CA ALA A 228 -12.22 13.71 -11.97
C ALA A 228 -11.82 14.92 -12.82
N ASP A 229 -10.54 15.14 -13.10
CA ASP A 229 -9.99 16.16 -14.00
C ASP A 229 -9.96 15.73 -15.48
N GLY A 230 -10.51 14.54 -15.79
CA GLY A 230 -10.62 14.02 -17.16
C GLY A 230 -9.41 13.21 -17.65
N GLY A 231 -8.36 13.07 -16.85
CA GLY A 231 -7.20 12.24 -17.15
C GLY A 231 -7.57 10.75 -17.31
N ARG A 232 -6.62 9.94 -17.75
CA ARG A 232 -6.76 8.47 -17.87
C ARG A 232 -6.00 7.80 -16.74
N LEU A 233 -6.65 6.88 -16.04
CA LEU A 233 -5.96 5.99 -15.10
C LEU A 233 -5.04 5.04 -15.85
N GLY A 234 -3.86 4.81 -15.27
CA GLY A 234 -2.86 3.89 -15.82
C GLY A 234 -2.04 3.25 -14.71
N ALA A 235 -1.46 2.12 -15.02
CA ALA A 235 -0.54 1.37 -14.17
C ALA A 235 0.83 1.26 -14.84
N GLY A 236 1.91 1.33 -14.05
CA GLY A 236 3.24 0.92 -14.48
C GLY A 236 3.33 -0.60 -14.55
N THR A 237 2.91 -1.22 -13.45
CA THR A 237 2.85 -2.68 -13.32
C THR A 237 1.45 -3.11 -12.87
N VAL A 238 0.99 -4.23 -13.42
CA VAL A 238 -0.24 -4.90 -12.97
C VAL A 238 0.10 -6.32 -12.53
N VAL A 239 -0.37 -6.69 -11.35
CA VAL A 239 -0.29 -8.06 -10.85
C VAL A 239 -1.69 -8.64 -10.74
N VAL A 240 -1.95 -9.74 -11.42
CA VAL A 240 -3.16 -10.56 -11.22
C VAL A 240 -2.76 -11.74 -10.34
N GLN A 241 -3.26 -11.76 -9.12
CA GLN A 241 -2.85 -12.70 -8.08
C GLN A 241 -3.97 -13.68 -7.76
N ASP A 242 -3.74 -14.97 -7.99
CA ASP A 242 -4.68 -16.03 -7.66
C ASP A 242 -4.66 -16.32 -6.17
N VAL A 243 -5.81 -16.16 -5.52
CA VAL A 243 -5.96 -16.29 -4.06
C VAL A 243 -7.15 -17.19 -3.70
N THR A 244 -7.16 -17.68 -2.48
CA THR A 244 -8.37 -18.28 -1.91
C THR A 244 -9.35 -17.18 -1.52
N VAL A 245 -10.58 -17.30 -1.99
CA VAL A 245 -11.69 -16.43 -1.55
C VAL A 245 -12.73 -17.30 -0.86
N ARG A 246 -13.04 -16.99 0.40
CA ARG A 246 -14.00 -17.73 1.22
C ARG A 246 -15.07 -16.82 1.81
N PRO A 247 -16.20 -17.33 2.27
CA PRO A 247 -17.16 -16.55 3.03
C PRO A 247 -16.53 -16.01 4.32
N SER A 248 -16.76 -14.72 4.60
CA SER A 248 -16.46 -14.09 5.86
C SER A 248 -17.59 -14.31 6.88
N ASP A 249 -17.31 -14.10 8.17
CA ASP A 249 -18.35 -14.10 9.23
C ASP A 249 -19.21 -12.84 9.22
N TYR A 250 -18.89 -11.90 8.35
CA TYR A 250 -19.59 -10.60 8.25
C TYR A 250 -20.54 -10.58 7.05
N ARG A 251 -21.61 -9.79 7.19
CA ARG A 251 -22.61 -9.57 6.15
C ARG A 251 -22.82 -8.11 5.91
N ASP A 252 -23.19 -7.72 4.71
CA ASP A 252 -23.58 -6.35 4.40
C ASP A 252 -24.99 -6.02 4.95
N ARG A 253 -25.46 -4.80 4.69
CA ARG A 253 -26.81 -4.35 5.13
C ARG A 253 -27.95 -5.14 4.48
N SER A 254 -27.74 -5.71 3.30
CA SER A 254 -28.74 -6.53 2.59
C SER A 254 -28.72 -7.99 3.05
N GLY A 255 -27.83 -8.35 3.98
CA GLY A 255 -27.66 -9.71 4.46
C GLY A 255 -26.75 -10.58 3.62
N SER A 256 -26.15 -10.05 2.56
CA SER A 256 -25.19 -10.76 1.72
C SER A 256 -23.91 -11.00 2.47
N THR A 257 -23.40 -12.24 2.45
CA THR A 257 -22.11 -12.58 3.08
C THR A 257 -20.97 -11.89 2.33
N SER A 258 -20.12 -11.19 3.07
CA SER A 258 -18.91 -10.60 2.51
C SER A 258 -17.93 -11.70 2.13
N PRO A 259 -17.26 -11.65 0.98
CA PRO A 259 -16.12 -12.52 0.73
C PRO A 259 -14.93 -12.06 1.58
N PHE A 260 -14.10 -13.03 1.97
CA PHE A 260 -12.77 -12.78 2.57
C PHE A 260 -11.72 -13.28 1.58
N THR A 261 -10.85 -12.39 1.17
CA THR A 261 -9.72 -12.67 0.30
C THR A 261 -8.50 -12.99 1.16
N GLU A 262 -8.00 -14.23 1.09
CA GLU A 262 -6.81 -14.65 1.83
C GLU A 262 -5.56 -14.08 1.14
N THR A 263 -4.91 -13.14 1.79
CA THR A 263 -3.70 -12.46 1.28
C THR A 263 -2.41 -13.05 1.82
N VAL A 264 -2.52 -13.97 2.78
CA VAL A 264 -1.41 -14.77 3.32
C VAL A 264 -1.40 -16.14 2.68
N GLY A 265 -0.23 -16.65 2.29
CA GLY A 265 -0.07 -17.93 1.62
C GLY A 265 0.79 -17.84 0.38
N SER A 266 0.45 -18.60 -0.64
CA SER A 266 1.16 -18.61 -1.91
C SER A 266 0.25 -19.08 -3.05
N GLY A 267 0.60 -18.72 -4.28
CA GLY A 267 -0.16 -19.10 -5.46
C GLY A 267 0.51 -18.66 -6.75
N SER A 268 -0.20 -18.84 -7.87
CA SER A 268 0.17 -18.28 -9.16
C SER A 268 -0.15 -16.79 -9.21
N ALA A 269 0.61 -16.09 -10.02
CA ALA A 269 0.36 -14.70 -10.38
C ALA A 269 0.74 -14.47 -11.84
N VAL A 270 0.17 -13.44 -12.43
CA VAL A 270 0.57 -12.91 -13.74
C VAL A 270 0.97 -11.47 -13.54
N VAL A 271 2.14 -11.10 -14.04
CA VAL A 271 2.65 -9.73 -13.98
C VAL A 271 2.64 -9.12 -15.37
N LEU A 272 1.99 -7.97 -15.52
CA LEU A 272 1.99 -7.16 -16.74
C LEU A 272 2.90 -5.96 -16.54
N ARG A 273 3.92 -5.81 -17.36
CA ARG A 273 4.78 -4.63 -17.42
C ARG A 273 5.36 -4.46 -18.83
N ASP A 274 5.62 -3.26 -19.23
CA ASP A 274 6.29 -2.92 -20.51
C ASP A 274 5.65 -3.57 -21.76
N GLY A 275 4.31 -3.72 -21.79
CA GLY A 275 3.57 -4.34 -22.88
C GLY A 275 3.74 -5.86 -22.98
N ARG A 276 4.19 -6.49 -21.92
CA ARG A 276 4.42 -7.93 -21.83
C ARG A 276 3.76 -8.53 -20.61
N THR A 277 3.51 -9.83 -20.66
CA THR A 277 3.03 -10.64 -19.54
C THR A 277 4.11 -11.62 -19.11
N TYR A 278 4.21 -11.83 -17.80
CA TYR A 278 5.15 -12.76 -17.18
C TYR A 278 4.38 -13.67 -16.23
N GLU A 279 4.58 -14.98 -16.37
CA GLU A 279 4.13 -15.93 -15.35
C GLU A 279 4.96 -15.71 -14.07
N ALA A 280 4.28 -15.72 -12.93
CA ALA A 280 4.91 -15.53 -11.64
C ALA A 280 4.28 -16.40 -10.56
N ARG A 281 4.95 -16.49 -9.44
CA ARG A 281 4.44 -17.04 -8.19
C ARG A 281 4.46 -15.93 -7.15
N TRP A 282 3.43 -15.88 -6.32
CA TRP A 282 3.43 -15.01 -5.17
C TRP A 282 3.54 -15.83 -3.88
N SER A 283 4.14 -15.25 -2.86
CA SER A 283 4.16 -15.81 -1.51
C SER A 283 4.18 -14.70 -0.46
N ARG A 284 3.44 -14.94 0.62
CA ARG A 284 3.41 -14.12 1.83
C ARG A 284 3.25 -15.05 3.02
N SER A 285 4.29 -15.18 3.83
CA SER A 285 4.39 -16.23 4.87
C SER A 285 3.54 -15.92 6.11
N ALA A 286 3.30 -14.65 6.40
CA ALA A 286 2.50 -14.17 7.52
C ALA A 286 1.84 -12.82 7.15
N ALA A 287 0.87 -12.38 7.95
CA ALA A 287 0.15 -11.14 7.66
C ALA A 287 1.04 -9.88 7.76
N ASP A 288 2.09 -9.91 8.54
CA ASP A 288 3.10 -8.86 8.71
C ASP A 288 4.36 -9.06 7.86
N ALA A 289 4.38 -10.11 7.02
CA ALA A 289 5.44 -10.32 6.04
C ALA A 289 5.13 -9.62 4.72
N ASP A 290 6.18 -9.28 3.99
CA ASP A 290 6.11 -8.73 2.66
C ASP A 290 5.59 -9.77 1.66
N THR A 291 4.91 -9.30 0.61
CA THR A 291 4.52 -10.14 -0.51
C THR A 291 5.67 -10.20 -1.51
N VAL A 292 6.09 -11.40 -1.88
CA VAL A 292 7.17 -11.64 -2.84
C VAL A 292 6.58 -12.19 -4.14
N TYR A 293 7.06 -11.67 -5.26
CA TYR A 293 6.76 -12.20 -6.60
C TYR A 293 8.04 -12.75 -7.21
N THR A 294 7.97 -14.00 -7.70
CA THR A 294 9.10 -14.66 -8.37
C THR A 294 8.67 -15.26 -9.70
N THR A 295 9.58 -15.34 -10.65
CA THR A 295 9.39 -16.14 -11.86
C THR A 295 9.27 -17.63 -11.50
N PRO A 296 8.83 -18.50 -12.43
CA PRO A 296 8.86 -19.96 -12.21
C PRO A 296 10.24 -20.50 -11.82
N ASP A 297 11.31 -19.84 -12.28
CA ASP A 297 12.71 -20.21 -12.01
C ASP A 297 13.22 -19.66 -10.65
N GLY A 298 12.40 -18.87 -9.94
CA GLY A 298 12.70 -18.36 -8.61
C GLY A 298 13.39 -16.99 -8.59
N GLU A 299 13.56 -16.32 -9.71
CA GLU A 299 14.08 -14.95 -9.79
C GLU A 299 12.99 -13.96 -9.33
N ARG A 300 13.37 -12.88 -8.65
CA ARG A 300 12.43 -11.81 -8.27
C ARG A 300 11.91 -11.12 -9.52
N VAL A 301 10.65 -10.71 -9.46
CA VAL A 301 10.01 -9.90 -10.50
C VAL A 301 10.02 -8.45 -10.04
N ASP A 302 10.94 -7.66 -10.60
CA ASP A 302 10.97 -6.23 -10.39
C ASP A 302 9.81 -5.54 -11.12
N LEU A 303 9.40 -4.37 -10.61
CA LEU A 303 8.30 -3.59 -11.13
C LEU A 303 8.78 -2.53 -12.13
N ALA A 304 7.91 -2.11 -13.03
CA ALA A 304 8.11 -0.89 -13.81
C ALA A 304 7.77 0.34 -12.96
N GLU A 305 8.35 1.49 -13.31
CA GLU A 305 8.00 2.76 -12.66
C GLU A 305 6.51 3.10 -12.74
N GLY A 306 5.98 3.76 -11.70
CA GLY A 306 4.62 4.26 -11.62
C GLY A 306 3.68 3.41 -10.77
N PRO A 307 2.36 3.65 -10.82
CA PRO A 307 1.40 2.98 -9.96
C PRO A 307 1.40 1.46 -10.12
N LEU A 308 1.38 0.74 -9.01
CA LEU A 308 1.22 -0.71 -8.97
C LEU A 308 -0.27 -1.05 -8.77
N TRP A 309 -0.83 -1.88 -9.66
CA TRP A 309 -2.16 -2.44 -9.48
C TRP A 309 -2.07 -3.92 -9.15
N ILE A 310 -2.70 -4.34 -8.05
CA ILE A 310 -2.78 -5.73 -7.63
C ILE A 310 -4.25 -6.15 -7.61
N LEU A 311 -4.61 -7.14 -8.42
CA LEU A 311 -5.97 -7.65 -8.52
C LEU A 311 -6.02 -9.06 -7.94
N TYR A 312 -6.86 -9.27 -6.95
CA TYR A 312 -7.08 -10.57 -6.35
C TYR A 312 -8.18 -11.31 -7.09
N THR A 313 -7.85 -12.49 -7.62
CA THR A 313 -8.80 -13.36 -8.32
C THR A 313 -8.96 -14.67 -7.57
N PRO A 314 -10.19 -15.24 -7.49
CA PRO A 314 -10.37 -16.59 -6.99
C PRO A 314 -9.55 -17.58 -7.79
N ARG A 315 -8.94 -18.57 -7.13
CA ARG A 315 -8.13 -19.61 -7.79
C ARG A 315 -8.89 -20.30 -8.91
N GLY A 316 -8.28 -20.37 -10.10
CA GLY A 316 -8.88 -20.92 -11.31
C GLY A 316 -9.83 -19.96 -12.02
N GLY A 317 -9.81 -18.67 -11.72
CA GLY A 317 -10.64 -17.62 -12.31
C GLY A 317 -9.90 -16.65 -13.24
N ALA A 318 -8.65 -16.95 -13.60
CA ALA A 318 -7.85 -16.16 -14.53
C ALA A 318 -8.04 -16.58 -15.99
#